data_06dd5749272ab4f604658f554fdd994c
#
_entry.id   06dd5749272ab4f604658f554fdd994c
#
_cell.length_a   1.000
_cell.length_b   1.000
_cell.length_c   1.000
_cell.angle_alpha   90.00
_cell.angle_beta   90.00
_cell.angle_gamma   90.00
#
_symmetry.space_group_name_H-M   'P 1'
#
loop_
_entity.id
_entity.type
_entity.pdbx_description
1 polymer ?
#
loop_
_entity_poly.entity_id
_entity_poly.type
_entity_poly.pdbx_seq_one_letter_code
_entity_poly.pdbx_strand_id
1 'polypeptide(L)'
;MTNIDKDLASIQKARDLCTRAREAMRSFQFASQEEVDRICEAMVEAAMSEAARLGQMAHDETGFGYPLHKKLKNEFASKHVWEYIKDTPTCGVLSHDKERKIIEIGAPVGVIVALTPSTNPTSTAIFKSLISVKARNAVIVAPHPSAANCTAEAVRVIVEAGEKAGMPPGLVSCLEHPTIEGTTELMSHYATSMILATGGPGMVKAAHSKGKPALGVGPGNVPAYVDRTAHIAKAARMIVESKSFDCSTICATEQAVIADAPIAERLKAEMQAHGAHWLTKEEADKLASVMFRPNGLMVASLVGRTPQYIGEKVGIPVPESARILVADLEGIGPKHPLSREKLTTVLGFMVVDGWREGCERAIEMLKFGGDGHSVSIHSRDEEAILAFGIEKPAFRVLVNTWGSLGGVGFTTGLAPSLTLAPGGVGGAAVGDNITLKHVLNVKRVAYHLREAPEVAKLRGGVGGDASTPAPAS
;
A
#
# COMPACT_ATOMS: atom_id res chain seq x y z
N MET A 1 -22.17 15.21 -34.08
CA MET A 1 -21.75 15.02 -32.67
C MET A 1 -20.42 15.70 -32.52
N THR A 2 -20.34 16.78 -31.77
CA THR A 2 -19.06 17.44 -31.46
C THR A 2 -18.15 16.47 -30.75
N ASN A 3 -16.96 16.26 -31.32
CA ASN A 3 -15.93 15.35 -30.73
C ASN A 3 -15.43 16.05 -29.45
N ILE A 4 -15.98 15.67 -28.29
CA ILE A 4 -15.56 16.24 -27.01
C ILE A 4 -14.15 15.72 -26.74
N ASP A 5 -13.24 16.63 -26.40
CA ASP A 5 -11.89 16.32 -25.98
C ASP A 5 -11.91 15.32 -24.80
N LYS A 6 -11.05 14.29 -24.85
CA LYS A 6 -11.02 13.22 -23.84
C LYS A 6 -10.73 13.74 -22.43
N ASP A 7 -9.88 14.76 -22.32
CA ASP A 7 -9.50 15.35 -21.04
C ASP A 7 -10.68 16.13 -20.45
N LEU A 8 -11.37 16.92 -21.28
CA LEU A 8 -12.58 17.63 -20.85
C LEU A 8 -13.70 16.68 -20.43
N ALA A 9 -13.89 15.57 -21.16
CA ALA A 9 -14.85 14.54 -20.79
C ALA A 9 -14.48 13.88 -19.44
N SER A 10 -13.21 13.59 -19.22
CA SER A 10 -12.72 13.01 -17.96
C SER A 10 -12.85 13.98 -16.79
N ILE A 11 -12.57 15.27 -16.99
CA ILE A 11 -12.77 16.34 -15.99
C ILE A 11 -14.25 16.43 -15.61
N GLN A 12 -15.15 16.49 -16.60
CA GLN A 12 -16.60 16.58 -16.34
C GLN A 12 -17.08 15.35 -15.57
N LYS A 13 -16.66 14.14 -15.98
CA LYS A 13 -16.98 12.90 -15.27
C LYS A 13 -16.49 12.93 -13.83
N ALA A 14 -15.26 13.42 -13.59
CA ALA A 14 -14.70 13.56 -12.26
C ALA A 14 -15.57 14.45 -11.34
N ARG A 15 -16.03 15.60 -11.84
CA ARG A 15 -16.93 16.51 -11.12
C ARG A 15 -18.27 15.86 -10.78
N ASP A 16 -18.86 15.15 -11.75
CA ASP A 16 -20.11 14.43 -11.56
C ASP A 16 -19.98 13.32 -10.50
N LEU A 17 -18.88 12.57 -10.53
CA LEU A 17 -18.57 11.54 -9.54
C LEU A 17 -18.41 12.14 -8.14
N CYS A 18 -17.69 13.24 -8.00
CA CYS A 18 -17.51 13.93 -6.71
C CYS A 18 -18.83 14.45 -6.14
N THR A 19 -19.69 14.99 -6.99
CA THR A 19 -21.01 15.50 -6.57
C THR A 19 -21.89 14.36 -6.07
N ARG A 20 -22.01 13.28 -6.84
CA ARG A 20 -22.80 12.08 -6.46
C ARG A 20 -22.25 11.40 -5.21
N ALA A 21 -20.92 11.25 -5.11
CA ALA A 21 -20.28 10.67 -3.92
C ALA A 21 -20.60 11.48 -2.65
N ARG A 22 -20.58 12.82 -2.73
CA ARG A 22 -20.94 13.69 -1.61
C ARG A 22 -22.40 13.55 -1.20
N GLU A 23 -23.31 13.43 -2.17
CA GLU A 23 -24.74 13.21 -1.91
C GLU A 23 -25.02 11.85 -1.28
N ALA A 24 -24.45 10.78 -1.83
CA ALA A 24 -24.57 9.43 -1.28
C ALA A 24 -24.02 9.35 0.16
N MET A 25 -22.88 9.97 0.42
CA MET A 25 -22.28 10.00 1.75
C MET A 25 -23.16 10.73 2.77
N ARG A 26 -23.85 11.81 2.40
CA ARG A 26 -24.77 12.55 3.30
C ARG A 26 -25.88 11.67 3.87
N SER A 27 -26.41 10.74 3.10
CA SER A 27 -27.39 9.76 3.59
C SER A 27 -26.72 8.66 4.41
N PHE A 28 -25.58 8.15 3.96
CA PHE A 28 -24.92 6.99 4.54
C PHE A 28 -24.14 7.29 5.84
N GLN A 29 -23.77 8.53 6.11
CA GLN A 29 -22.99 8.89 7.31
C GLN A 29 -23.67 8.52 8.64
N PHE A 30 -24.99 8.31 8.62
CA PHE A 30 -25.78 7.94 9.81
C PHE A 30 -26.21 6.47 9.79
N ALA A 31 -25.72 5.67 8.84
CA ALA A 31 -26.01 4.24 8.80
C ALA A 31 -25.57 3.55 10.09
N SER A 32 -26.34 2.57 10.52
CA SER A 32 -26.04 1.74 11.68
C SER A 32 -24.85 0.82 11.42
N GLN A 33 -24.23 0.28 12.46
CA GLN A 33 -23.17 -0.70 12.32
C GLN A 33 -23.64 -1.93 11.55
N GLU A 34 -24.84 -2.41 11.83
CA GLU A 34 -25.45 -3.58 11.17
C GLU A 34 -25.66 -3.35 9.67
N GLU A 35 -26.15 -2.17 9.27
CA GLU A 35 -26.31 -1.83 7.86
C GLU A 35 -24.97 -1.77 7.13
N VAL A 36 -23.96 -1.15 7.74
CA VAL A 36 -22.61 -1.06 7.19
C VAL A 36 -21.97 -2.44 7.03
N ASP A 37 -22.11 -3.29 8.05
CA ASP A 37 -21.49 -4.63 8.06
C ASP A 37 -22.15 -5.54 7.02
N ARG A 38 -23.46 -5.52 6.90
CA ARG A 38 -24.21 -6.25 5.87
C ARG A 38 -23.78 -5.84 4.45
N ILE A 39 -23.59 -4.55 4.20
CA ILE A 39 -23.12 -4.05 2.90
C ILE A 39 -21.70 -4.51 2.63
N CYS A 40 -20.79 -4.37 3.59
CA CYS A 40 -19.39 -4.81 3.45
C CYS A 40 -19.30 -6.32 3.21
N GLU A 41 -20.08 -7.12 3.90
CA GLU A 41 -20.13 -8.58 3.74
C GLU A 41 -20.58 -8.97 2.33
N ALA A 42 -21.64 -8.36 1.79
CA ALA A 42 -22.07 -8.56 0.42
C ALA A 42 -20.99 -8.17 -0.62
N MET A 43 -20.27 -7.06 -0.39
CA MET A 43 -19.14 -6.65 -1.24
C MET A 43 -18.01 -7.69 -1.21
N VAL A 44 -17.71 -8.25 -0.04
CA VAL A 44 -16.66 -9.28 0.15
C VAL A 44 -17.04 -10.58 -0.55
N GLU A 45 -18.26 -11.06 -0.38
CA GLU A 45 -18.76 -12.26 -1.03
C GLU A 45 -18.69 -12.15 -2.56
N ALA A 46 -19.13 -11.01 -3.11
CA ALA A 46 -19.05 -10.74 -4.54
C ALA A 46 -17.60 -10.70 -5.04
N ALA A 47 -16.71 -10.03 -4.33
CA ALA A 47 -15.28 -9.96 -4.68
C ALA A 47 -14.62 -11.35 -4.63
N MET A 48 -14.99 -12.19 -3.67
CA MET A 48 -14.51 -13.57 -3.53
C MET A 48 -14.98 -14.45 -4.68
N SER A 49 -16.27 -14.40 -5.02
CA SER A 49 -16.85 -15.21 -6.12
C SER A 49 -16.22 -14.89 -7.48
N GLU A 50 -15.84 -13.62 -7.70
CA GLU A 50 -15.25 -13.12 -8.95
C GLU A 50 -13.71 -13.03 -8.93
N ALA A 51 -13.06 -13.44 -7.83
CA ALA A 51 -11.64 -13.24 -7.61
C ALA A 51 -10.77 -13.82 -8.75
N ALA A 52 -11.13 -14.98 -9.27
CA ALA A 52 -10.41 -15.64 -10.38
C ALA A 52 -10.58 -14.89 -11.70
N ARG A 53 -11.81 -14.51 -12.06
CA ARG A 53 -12.12 -13.77 -13.29
C ARG A 53 -11.45 -12.40 -13.29
N LEU A 54 -11.56 -11.67 -12.20
CA LEU A 54 -10.91 -10.36 -12.03
C LEU A 54 -9.38 -10.49 -12.07
N GLY A 55 -8.83 -11.57 -11.53
CA GLY A 55 -7.40 -11.86 -11.60
C GLY A 55 -6.94 -12.11 -13.04
N GLN A 56 -7.71 -12.87 -13.83
CA GLN A 56 -7.45 -13.08 -15.25
C GLN A 56 -7.53 -11.76 -16.03
N MET A 57 -8.59 -10.97 -15.85
CA MET A 57 -8.74 -9.67 -16.53
C MET A 57 -7.56 -8.74 -16.23
N ALA A 58 -7.11 -8.66 -14.99
CA ALA A 58 -5.98 -7.82 -14.61
C ALA A 58 -4.68 -8.28 -15.28
N HIS A 59 -4.46 -9.58 -15.42
CA HIS A 59 -3.34 -10.13 -16.18
C HIS A 59 -3.44 -9.78 -17.65
N ASP A 60 -4.57 -10.04 -18.30
CA ASP A 60 -4.77 -9.84 -19.72
C ASP A 60 -4.61 -8.38 -20.14
N GLU A 61 -5.14 -7.44 -19.33
CA GLU A 61 -5.06 -6.01 -19.62
C GLU A 61 -3.64 -5.45 -19.39
N THR A 62 -2.96 -5.86 -18.31
CA THR A 62 -1.65 -5.30 -17.95
C THR A 62 -0.47 -6.11 -18.48
N GLY A 63 -0.67 -7.37 -18.72
CA GLY A 63 0.37 -8.35 -19.01
C GLY A 63 1.30 -8.62 -17.82
N PHE A 64 0.91 -8.25 -16.58
CA PHE A 64 1.72 -8.38 -15.38
C PHE A 64 1.36 -9.62 -14.57
N GLY A 65 2.39 -10.29 -14.03
CA GLY A 65 2.25 -11.37 -13.06
C GLY A 65 1.53 -12.61 -13.61
N TYR A 66 0.83 -13.30 -12.72
CA TYR A 66 0.09 -14.53 -13.01
C TYR A 66 -1.37 -14.43 -12.58
N PRO A 67 -2.34 -14.92 -13.37
CA PRO A 67 -3.76 -14.90 -13.02
C PRO A 67 -4.06 -15.49 -11.64
N LEU A 68 -3.43 -16.63 -11.31
CA LEU A 68 -3.62 -17.31 -10.03
C LEU A 68 -3.13 -16.45 -8.85
N HIS A 69 -1.99 -15.77 -9.00
CA HIS A 69 -1.48 -14.89 -7.94
C HIS A 69 -2.33 -13.64 -7.79
N LYS A 70 -2.89 -13.11 -8.89
CA LYS A 70 -3.84 -12.00 -8.83
C LYS A 70 -5.16 -12.40 -8.19
N LYS A 71 -5.63 -13.63 -8.44
CA LYS A 71 -6.76 -14.22 -7.70
C LYS A 71 -6.49 -14.21 -6.19
N LEU A 72 -5.35 -14.72 -5.75
CA LEU A 72 -4.96 -14.73 -4.34
C LEU A 72 -4.91 -13.31 -3.73
N LYS A 73 -4.45 -12.32 -4.48
CA LYS A 73 -4.47 -10.91 -4.05
C LYS A 73 -5.90 -10.38 -3.92
N ASN A 74 -6.82 -10.74 -4.80
CA ASN A 74 -8.23 -10.34 -4.70
C ASN A 74 -8.90 -10.98 -3.48
N GLU A 75 -8.63 -12.27 -3.22
CA GLU A 75 -9.10 -12.99 -2.03
C GLU A 75 -8.54 -12.38 -0.74
N PHE A 76 -7.27 -12.00 -0.74
CA PHE A 76 -6.64 -11.29 0.36
C PHE A 76 -7.28 -9.92 0.61
N ALA A 77 -7.46 -9.13 -0.45
CA ALA A 77 -8.02 -7.78 -0.39
C ALA A 77 -9.48 -7.73 0.09
N SER A 78 -10.21 -8.81 -0.09
CA SER A 78 -11.61 -8.97 0.36
C SER A 78 -11.69 -9.74 1.67
N LYS A 79 -11.54 -11.06 1.64
CA LYS A 79 -11.76 -11.95 2.80
C LYS A 79 -10.81 -11.65 3.97
N HIS A 80 -9.49 -11.62 3.75
CA HIS A 80 -8.54 -11.45 4.86
C HIS A 80 -8.63 -10.05 5.47
N VAL A 81 -8.85 -9.02 4.64
CA VAL A 81 -9.10 -7.66 5.14
C VAL A 81 -10.38 -7.62 5.94
N TRP A 82 -11.47 -8.22 5.45
CA TRP A 82 -12.75 -8.28 6.15
C TRP A 82 -12.63 -8.97 7.50
N GLU A 83 -12.03 -10.15 7.56
CA GLU A 83 -11.82 -10.90 8.82
C GLU A 83 -11.06 -10.06 9.87
N TYR A 84 -10.17 -9.18 9.43
CA TYR A 84 -9.43 -8.29 10.33
C TYR A 84 -10.25 -7.10 10.83
N ILE A 85 -11.18 -6.56 10.02
CA ILE A 85 -11.89 -5.31 10.35
C ILE A 85 -13.36 -5.51 10.75
N LYS A 86 -13.96 -6.67 10.50
CA LYS A 86 -15.42 -6.90 10.68
C LYS A 86 -15.92 -6.56 12.09
N ASP A 87 -15.17 -6.95 13.11
CA ASP A 87 -15.53 -6.75 14.51
C ASP A 87 -15.13 -5.37 15.06
N THR A 88 -14.53 -4.51 14.23
CA THR A 88 -14.13 -3.16 14.64
C THR A 88 -15.33 -2.22 14.54
N PRO A 89 -15.77 -1.60 15.66
CA PRO A 89 -16.85 -0.64 15.64
C PRO A 89 -16.43 0.65 14.93
N THR A 90 -17.30 1.14 14.04
CA THR A 90 -17.08 2.39 13.28
C THR A 90 -18.25 3.36 13.39
N CYS A 91 -19.39 2.89 13.93
CA CYS A 91 -20.63 3.64 13.99
C CYS A 91 -21.03 3.94 15.43
N GLY A 92 -21.60 5.11 15.68
CA GLY A 92 -22.08 5.49 17.01
C GLY A 92 -20.95 5.64 18.03
N VAL A 93 -21.23 5.25 19.27
CA VAL A 93 -20.26 5.32 20.38
C VAL A 93 -19.26 4.17 20.25
N LEU A 94 -17.98 4.54 20.10
CA LEU A 94 -16.86 3.58 20.00
C LEU A 94 -16.31 3.21 21.37
N SER A 95 -16.22 4.19 22.28
CA SER A 95 -15.72 3.99 23.64
C SER A 95 -16.31 5.01 24.60
N HIS A 96 -16.30 4.66 25.90
CA HIS A 96 -16.69 5.53 26.98
C HIS A 96 -15.66 5.41 28.13
N ASP A 97 -14.71 6.33 28.15
CA ASP A 97 -13.73 6.45 29.21
C ASP A 97 -14.33 7.24 30.38
N LYS A 98 -14.75 6.52 31.42
CA LYS A 98 -15.38 7.13 32.60
C LYS A 98 -14.41 7.92 33.47
N GLU A 99 -13.13 7.54 33.51
CA GLU A 99 -12.11 8.22 34.31
C GLU A 99 -11.73 9.57 33.68
N ARG A 100 -11.51 9.56 32.36
CA ARG A 100 -11.21 10.79 31.59
C ARG A 100 -12.46 11.59 31.24
N LYS A 101 -13.65 11.03 31.49
CA LYS A 101 -14.95 11.61 31.14
C LYS A 101 -15.05 11.96 29.64
N ILE A 102 -14.62 11.02 28.78
CA ILE A 102 -14.63 11.17 27.31
C ILE A 102 -15.49 10.08 26.69
N ILE A 103 -16.39 10.47 25.79
CA ILE A 103 -17.07 9.53 24.89
C ILE A 103 -16.50 9.71 23.49
N GLU A 104 -16.04 8.63 22.87
CA GLU A 104 -15.56 8.63 21.50
C GLU A 104 -16.65 8.15 20.56
N ILE A 105 -16.84 8.84 19.44
CA ILE A 105 -17.90 8.59 18.45
C ILE A 105 -17.26 8.48 17.07
N GLY A 106 -17.56 7.39 16.36
CA GLY A 106 -17.10 7.18 14.99
C GLY A 106 -17.76 8.13 14.00
N ALA A 107 -16.96 8.71 13.12
CA ALA A 107 -17.42 9.60 12.07
C ALA A 107 -16.64 9.37 10.77
N PRO A 108 -17.29 9.46 9.59
CA PRO A 108 -16.57 9.35 8.32
C PRO A 108 -15.59 10.52 8.13
N VAL A 109 -14.56 10.28 7.34
CA VAL A 109 -13.65 11.33 6.85
C VAL A 109 -14.35 12.18 5.77
N GLY A 110 -15.08 11.53 4.88
CA GLY A 110 -15.81 12.18 3.81
C GLY A 110 -15.69 11.44 2.46
N VAL A 111 -15.49 12.17 1.39
CA VAL A 111 -15.24 11.61 0.06
C VAL A 111 -13.75 11.31 -0.08
N ILE A 112 -13.42 10.07 -0.37
CA ILE A 112 -12.05 9.57 -0.55
C ILE A 112 -11.78 9.35 -2.03
N VAL A 113 -10.69 9.90 -2.54
CA VAL A 113 -10.16 9.55 -3.87
C VAL A 113 -9.11 8.46 -3.70
N ALA A 114 -9.34 7.30 -4.31
CA ALA A 114 -8.51 6.12 -4.21
C ALA A 114 -7.74 5.87 -5.52
N LEU A 115 -6.47 6.30 -5.59
CA LEU A 115 -5.61 6.04 -6.74
C LEU A 115 -5.11 4.60 -6.68
N THR A 116 -5.29 3.82 -7.76
CA THR A 116 -4.86 2.42 -7.84
C THR A 116 -3.76 2.22 -8.86
N PRO A 117 -2.74 1.39 -8.56
CA PRO A 117 -1.63 1.13 -9.46
C PRO A 117 -2.00 0.07 -10.51
N SER A 118 -1.23 0.00 -11.61
CA SER A 118 -1.38 -1.07 -12.61
C SER A 118 -0.88 -2.43 -12.13
N THR A 119 -0.03 -2.47 -11.11
CA THR A 119 0.55 -3.72 -10.56
C THR A 119 -0.46 -4.57 -9.78
N ASN A 120 -1.38 -3.91 -9.05
CA ASN A 120 -2.39 -4.54 -8.19
C ASN A 120 -3.75 -3.85 -8.35
N PRO A 121 -4.30 -3.77 -9.58
CA PRO A 121 -5.41 -2.87 -9.86
C PRO A 121 -6.71 -3.28 -9.16
N THR A 122 -7.15 -4.52 -9.38
CA THR A 122 -8.40 -5.06 -8.85
C THR A 122 -8.37 -5.20 -7.33
N SER A 123 -7.32 -5.80 -6.79
CA SER A 123 -7.18 -6.01 -5.35
C SER A 123 -7.05 -4.70 -4.56
N THR A 124 -6.35 -3.69 -5.09
CA THR A 124 -6.26 -2.38 -4.43
C THR A 124 -7.60 -1.63 -4.46
N ALA A 125 -8.35 -1.74 -5.55
CA ALA A 125 -9.69 -1.16 -5.65
C ALA A 125 -10.66 -1.79 -4.64
N ILE A 126 -10.70 -3.11 -4.56
CA ILE A 126 -11.51 -3.85 -3.58
C ILE A 126 -11.13 -3.44 -2.15
N PHE A 127 -9.85 -3.51 -1.81
CA PHE A 127 -9.33 -3.15 -0.49
C PHE A 127 -9.72 -1.73 -0.06
N LYS A 128 -9.42 -0.73 -0.90
CA LYS A 128 -9.69 0.68 -0.57
C LYS A 128 -11.18 0.96 -0.47
N SER A 129 -11.99 0.34 -1.32
CA SER A 129 -13.45 0.47 -1.25
C SER A 129 -13.99 -0.13 0.05
N LEU A 130 -13.54 -1.33 0.42
CA LEU A 130 -14.02 -2.02 1.62
C LEU A 130 -13.74 -1.24 2.91
N ILE A 131 -12.48 -0.78 3.12
CA ILE A 131 -12.15 0.00 4.32
C ILE A 131 -12.85 1.36 4.34
N SER A 132 -13.11 1.96 3.18
CA SER A 132 -13.82 3.24 3.07
C SER A 132 -15.30 3.08 3.43
N VAL A 133 -15.99 2.08 2.89
CA VAL A 133 -17.40 1.81 3.16
C VAL A 133 -17.61 1.40 4.62
N LYS A 134 -16.74 0.55 5.18
CA LYS A 134 -16.78 0.18 6.61
C LYS A 134 -16.72 1.40 7.54
N ALA A 135 -16.01 2.47 7.14
CA ALA A 135 -15.95 3.75 7.86
C ALA A 135 -17.02 4.76 7.41
N ARG A 136 -18.00 4.36 6.61
CA ARG A 136 -19.10 5.19 6.05
C ARG A 136 -18.62 6.34 5.16
N ASN A 137 -17.46 6.21 4.53
CA ASN A 137 -16.97 7.16 3.52
C ASN A 137 -17.57 6.84 2.14
N ALA A 138 -17.71 7.86 1.31
CA ALA A 138 -17.78 7.64 -0.12
C ALA A 138 -16.37 7.48 -0.71
N VAL A 139 -16.22 6.67 -1.76
CA VAL A 139 -14.94 6.45 -2.42
C VAL A 139 -15.05 6.49 -3.94
N ILE A 140 -14.15 7.24 -4.55
CA ILE A 140 -14.00 7.31 -6.01
C ILE A 140 -12.67 6.68 -6.37
N VAL A 141 -12.70 5.53 -7.03
CA VAL A 141 -11.51 4.84 -7.51
C VAL A 141 -11.04 5.50 -8.80
N ALA A 142 -9.78 5.88 -8.82
CA ALA A 142 -9.10 6.43 -10.00
C ALA A 142 -8.00 5.45 -10.44
N PRO A 143 -8.24 4.64 -11.48
CA PRO A 143 -7.30 3.63 -11.94
C PRO A 143 -6.12 4.22 -12.70
N HIS A 144 -5.03 3.44 -12.74
CA HIS A 144 -3.98 3.69 -13.72
C HIS A 144 -4.52 3.44 -15.13
N PRO A 145 -4.23 4.28 -16.15
CA PRO A 145 -4.81 4.13 -17.49
C PRO A 145 -4.60 2.75 -18.13
N SER A 146 -3.48 2.08 -17.88
CA SER A 146 -3.20 0.74 -18.40
C SER A 146 -3.90 -0.41 -17.66
N ALA A 147 -4.76 -0.11 -16.69
CA ALA A 147 -5.52 -1.07 -15.91
C ALA A 147 -6.94 -0.55 -15.61
N ALA A 148 -7.46 0.31 -16.49
CA ALA A 148 -8.73 1.01 -16.27
C ALA A 148 -9.92 0.06 -16.31
N ASN A 149 -9.94 -0.87 -17.28
CA ASN A 149 -11.08 -1.78 -17.48
C ASN A 149 -11.21 -2.80 -16.36
N CYS A 150 -10.13 -3.48 -15.99
CA CYS A 150 -10.17 -4.49 -14.92
C CYS A 150 -10.46 -3.84 -13.54
N THR A 151 -9.98 -2.61 -13.32
CA THR A 151 -10.28 -1.85 -12.10
C THR A 151 -11.74 -1.44 -12.06
N ALA A 152 -12.28 -0.89 -13.15
CA ALA A 152 -13.68 -0.52 -13.25
C ALA A 152 -14.60 -1.73 -13.06
N GLU A 153 -14.25 -2.87 -13.64
CA GLU A 153 -14.99 -4.12 -13.48
C GLU A 153 -14.96 -4.63 -12.03
N ALA A 154 -13.81 -4.56 -11.34
CA ALA A 154 -13.74 -4.92 -9.93
C ALA A 154 -14.63 -4.01 -9.06
N VAL A 155 -14.65 -2.71 -9.35
CA VAL A 155 -15.55 -1.76 -8.69
C VAL A 155 -17.01 -2.08 -9.00
N ARG A 156 -17.36 -2.34 -10.26
CA ARG A 156 -18.74 -2.70 -10.66
C ARG A 156 -19.27 -3.91 -9.87
N VAL A 157 -18.46 -4.97 -9.76
CA VAL A 157 -18.82 -6.20 -9.02
C VAL A 157 -19.20 -5.89 -7.57
N ILE A 158 -18.36 -5.17 -6.85
CA ILE A 158 -18.62 -4.86 -5.43
C ILE A 158 -19.73 -3.84 -5.25
N VAL A 159 -19.91 -2.90 -6.20
CA VAL A 159 -20.99 -1.91 -6.17
C VAL A 159 -22.35 -2.56 -6.35
N GLU A 160 -22.51 -3.43 -7.34
CA GLU A 160 -23.78 -4.14 -7.58
C GLU A 160 -24.22 -4.97 -6.36
N ALA A 161 -23.27 -5.65 -5.70
CA ALA A 161 -23.56 -6.39 -4.49
C ALA A 161 -23.90 -5.48 -3.30
N GLY A 162 -23.12 -4.42 -3.12
CA GLY A 162 -23.35 -3.45 -2.04
C GLY A 162 -24.70 -2.72 -2.18
N GLU A 163 -25.06 -2.30 -3.40
CA GLU A 163 -26.36 -1.63 -3.66
C GLU A 163 -27.54 -2.58 -3.42
N LYS A 164 -27.44 -3.87 -3.80
CA LYS A 164 -28.44 -4.89 -3.45
C LYS A 164 -28.57 -5.10 -1.93
N ALA A 165 -27.50 -4.88 -1.19
CA ALA A 165 -27.48 -4.94 0.28
C ALA A 165 -27.89 -3.62 0.96
N GLY A 166 -28.24 -2.56 0.20
CA GLY A 166 -28.70 -1.28 0.71
C GLY A 166 -27.68 -0.13 0.69
N MET A 167 -26.53 -0.30 0.04
CA MET A 167 -25.57 0.80 -0.18
C MET A 167 -26.19 1.88 -1.09
N PRO A 168 -26.11 3.16 -0.72
CA PRO A 168 -26.61 4.22 -1.56
C PRO A 168 -25.88 4.29 -2.92
N PRO A 169 -26.59 4.44 -4.04
CA PRO A 169 -25.98 4.62 -5.36
C PRO A 169 -25.00 5.80 -5.38
N GLY A 170 -23.82 5.57 -5.94
CA GLY A 170 -22.77 6.58 -6.04
C GLY A 170 -21.85 6.68 -4.80
N LEU A 171 -22.07 5.89 -3.75
CA LEU A 171 -21.17 5.83 -2.60
C LEU A 171 -19.78 5.29 -2.98
N VAL A 172 -19.75 4.26 -3.83
CA VAL A 172 -18.54 3.73 -4.45
C VAL A 172 -18.66 3.93 -5.96
N SER A 173 -17.60 4.45 -6.59
CA SER A 173 -17.59 4.69 -8.04
C SER A 173 -16.18 4.62 -8.60
N CYS A 174 -16.06 4.57 -9.94
CA CYS A 174 -14.80 4.51 -10.66
C CYS A 174 -14.75 5.57 -11.77
N LEU A 175 -13.59 6.18 -11.96
CA LEU A 175 -13.30 7.01 -13.15
C LEU A 175 -12.89 6.08 -14.29
N GLU A 176 -13.85 5.58 -15.05
CA GLU A 176 -13.67 4.54 -16.08
C GLU A 176 -12.69 4.93 -17.20
N HIS A 177 -12.63 6.22 -17.53
CA HIS A 177 -11.74 6.77 -18.55
C HIS A 177 -10.77 7.78 -17.92
N PRO A 178 -9.76 7.30 -17.16
CA PRO A 178 -8.85 8.17 -16.45
C PRO A 178 -7.91 8.92 -17.40
N THR A 179 -7.82 10.23 -17.22
CA THR A 179 -6.73 11.05 -17.75
C THR A 179 -5.97 11.70 -16.59
N ILE A 180 -4.82 12.31 -16.86
CA ILE A 180 -4.07 13.07 -15.85
C ILE A 180 -4.92 14.23 -15.34
N GLU A 181 -5.62 14.91 -16.23
CA GLU A 181 -6.48 16.05 -15.96
C GLU A 181 -7.70 15.65 -15.12
N GLY A 182 -8.42 14.58 -15.51
CA GLY A 182 -9.56 14.07 -14.76
C GLY A 182 -9.17 13.56 -13.38
N THR A 183 -8.04 12.86 -13.26
CA THR A 183 -7.52 12.41 -11.97
C THR A 183 -7.08 13.60 -11.09
N THR A 184 -6.49 14.63 -11.71
CA THR A 184 -6.12 15.87 -11.02
C THR A 184 -7.35 16.62 -10.51
N GLU A 185 -8.41 16.68 -11.31
CA GLU A 185 -9.70 17.26 -10.90
C GLU A 185 -10.29 16.52 -9.68
N LEU A 186 -10.33 15.18 -9.70
CA LEU A 186 -10.77 14.39 -8.54
C LEU A 186 -10.00 14.74 -7.27
N MET A 187 -8.67 14.79 -7.34
CA MET A 187 -7.82 15.08 -6.18
C MET A 187 -8.00 16.52 -5.66
N SER A 188 -8.27 17.46 -6.55
CA SER A 188 -8.38 18.89 -6.22
C SER A 188 -9.80 19.33 -5.88
N HIS A 189 -10.81 18.52 -6.23
CA HIS A 189 -12.21 18.87 -6.10
C HIS A 189 -12.61 19.24 -4.67
N TYR A 190 -13.45 20.24 -4.50
CA TYR A 190 -13.85 20.74 -3.17
C TYR A 190 -14.53 19.67 -2.29
N ALA A 191 -15.25 18.72 -2.90
CA ALA A 191 -15.90 17.63 -2.19
C ALA A 191 -14.92 16.55 -1.67
N THR A 192 -13.71 16.45 -2.25
CA THR A 192 -12.71 15.48 -1.84
C THR A 192 -12.13 15.84 -0.48
N SER A 193 -12.23 14.90 0.46
CA SER A 193 -11.77 15.06 1.84
C SER A 193 -10.40 14.44 2.08
N MET A 194 -10.07 13.35 1.38
CA MET A 194 -8.81 12.60 1.56
C MET A 194 -8.41 11.90 0.26
N ILE A 195 -7.11 11.67 0.09
CA ILE A 195 -6.54 10.93 -1.03
C ILE A 195 -5.78 9.71 -0.50
N LEU A 196 -6.14 8.51 -0.97
CA LEU A 196 -5.38 7.28 -0.76
C LEU A 196 -4.57 6.97 -2.03
N ALA A 197 -3.30 7.34 -2.05
CA ALA A 197 -2.45 7.24 -3.24
C ALA A 197 -1.55 6.00 -3.18
N THR A 198 -1.77 5.03 -4.07
CA THR A 198 -0.82 3.93 -4.31
C THR A 198 -0.39 3.98 -5.76
N GLY A 199 0.88 4.21 -6.00
CA GLY A 199 1.38 4.37 -7.37
C GLY A 199 2.83 4.85 -7.43
N GLY A 200 3.28 5.23 -8.61
CA GLY A 200 4.64 5.73 -8.81
C GLY A 200 4.91 7.07 -8.11
N PRO A 201 6.20 7.44 -7.91
CA PRO A 201 6.60 8.62 -7.14
C PRO A 201 5.94 9.92 -7.61
N GLY A 202 5.77 10.10 -8.93
CA GLY A 202 5.14 11.28 -9.50
C GLY A 202 3.68 11.45 -9.08
N MET A 203 2.91 10.35 -9.06
CA MET A 203 1.51 10.36 -8.66
C MET A 203 1.37 10.62 -7.15
N VAL A 204 2.22 10.01 -6.34
CA VAL A 204 2.24 10.22 -4.88
C VAL A 204 2.59 11.68 -4.56
N LYS A 205 3.59 12.24 -5.22
CA LYS A 205 3.95 13.67 -5.09
C LYS A 205 2.80 14.58 -5.52
N ALA A 206 2.13 14.26 -6.62
CA ALA A 206 0.96 15.02 -7.08
C ALA A 206 -0.18 14.98 -6.05
N ALA A 207 -0.46 13.82 -5.43
CA ALA A 207 -1.47 13.69 -4.38
C ALA A 207 -1.16 14.58 -3.16
N HIS A 208 0.08 14.55 -2.66
CA HIS A 208 0.49 15.38 -1.52
C HIS A 208 0.47 16.88 -1.81
N SER A 209 0.62 17.29 -3.08
CA SER A 209 0.62 18.71 -3.47
C SER A 209 -0.76 19.35 -3.60
N LYS A 210 -1.86 18.61 -3.38
CA LYS A 210 -3.23 19.10 -3.58
C LYS A 210 -3.84 19.84 -2.39
N GLY A 211 -3.11 20.01 -1.29
CA GLY A 211 -3.64 20.65 -0.09
C GLY A 211 -4.76 19.86 0.61
N LYS A 212 -4.85 18.56 0.33
CA LYS A 212 -5.75 17.60 0.97
C LYS A 212 -4.96 16.61 1.80
N PRO A 213 -5.51 16.07 2.90
CA PRO A 213 -4.92 14.93 3.57
C PRO A 213 -4.66 13.80 2.56
N ALA A 214 -3.43 13.35 2.47
CA ALA A 214 -3.04 12.28 1.55
C ALA A 214 -2.22 11.21 2.28
N LEU A 215 -2.58 9.95 2.06
CA LEU A 215 -1.81 8.80 2.48
C LEU A 215 -1.22 8.17 1.21
N GLY A 216 0.04 8.49 0.97
CA GLY A 216 0.77 8.07 -0.22
C GLY A 216 1.75 6.96 0.07
N VAL A 217 1.89 6.03 -0.89
CA VAL A 217 2.88 4.95 -0.86
C VAL A 217 3.74 5.05 -2.10
N GLY A 218 5.03 5.32 -1.88
CA GLY A 218 6.06 5.35 -2.90
C GLY A 218 6.69 3.97 -3.17
N PRO A 219 7.81 3.95 -3.92
CA PRO A 219 8.55 2.73 -4.21
C PRO A 219 9.13 2.09 -2.96
N GLY A 220 9.34 0.77 -3.01
CA GLY A 220 10.00 0.00 -1.97
C GLY A 220 11.29 -0.64 -2.49
N ASN A 221 12.44 -0.13 -2.09
CA ASN A 221 13.74 -0.76 -2.41
C ASN A 221 14.19 -1.65 -1.25
N VAL A 222 13.48 -2.77 -1.05
CA VAL A 222 13.57 -3.62 0.13
C VAL A 222 14.84 -4.46 0.15
N PRO A 223 15.78 -4.23 1.10
CA PRO A 223 16.90 -5.14 1.35
C PRO A 223 16.44 -6.36 2.15
N ALA A 224 17.05 -7.53 1.88
CA ALA A 224 16.84 -8.76 2.64
C ALA A 224 18.18 -9.24 3.18
N TYR A 225 18.46 -8.97 4.45
CA TYR A 225 19.67 -9.46 5.12
C TYR A 225 19.48 -10.92 5.54
N VAL A 226 20.45 -11.77 5.21
CA VAL A 226 20.49 -13.17 5.63
C VAL A 226 21.73 -13.38 6.52
N ASP A 227 21.47 -13.52 7.79
CA ASP A 227 22.46 -13.66 8.86
C ASP A 227 23.04 -15.08 8.90
N ARG A 228 24.30 -15.22 9.41
CA ARG A 228 24.97 -16.51 9.59
C ARG A 228 24.19 -17.50 10.46
N THR A 229 23.31 -17.02 11.35
CA THR A 229 22.48 -17.86 12.21
C THR A 229 21.17 -18.30 11.54
N ALA A 230 20.85 -17.80 10.34
CA ALA A 230 19.61 -18.09 9.64
C ALA A 230 19.43 -19.59 9.34
N HIS A 231 18.18 -20.02 9.23
CA HIS A 231 17.87 -21.31 8.62
C HIS A 231 17.94 -21.16 7.09
N ILE A 232 19.14 -21.40 6.53
CA ILE A 232 19.52 -21.03 5.16
C ILE A 232 18.55 -21.57 4.11
N ALA A 233 18.22 -22.87 4.14
CA ALA A 233 17.30 -23.48 3.17
C ALA A 233 15.90 -22.85 3.24
N LYS A 234 15.41 -22.51 4.45
CA LYS A 234 14.11 -21.82 4.62
C LYS A 234 14.18 -20.39 4.10
N ALA A 235 15.25 -19.65 4.39
CA ALA A 235 15.46 -18.29 3.92
C ALA A 235 15.52 -18.24 2.38
N ALA A 236 16.34 -19.09 1.76
CA ALA A 236 16.47 -19.22 0.32
C ALA A 236 15.11 -19.45 -0.37
N ARG A 237 14.36 -20.45 0.13
CA ARG A 237 13.03 -20.77 -0.39
C ARG A 237 12.09 -19.57 -0.28
N MET A 238 12.00 -18.94 0.90
CA MET A 238 11.10 -17.81 1.12
C MET A 238 11.44 -16.60 0.23
N ILE A 239 12.72 -16.28 0.07
CA ILE A 239 13.16 -15.18 -0.79
C ILE A 239 12.81 -15.45 -2.25
N VAL A 240 13.09 -16.66 -2.78
CA VAL A 240 12.77 -16.99 -4.17
C VAL A 240 11.27 -17.03 -4.41
N GLU A 241 10.50 -17.62 -3.50
CA GLU A 241 9.02 -17.63 -3.57
C GLU A 241 8.44 -16.22 -3.51
N SER A 242 8.91 -15.38 -2.58
CA SER A 242 8.49 -13.99 -2.45
C SER A 242 8.78 -13.18 -3.72
N LYS A 243 10.01 -13.28 -4.24
CA LYS A 243 10.44 -12.56 -5.44
C LYS A 243 9.71 -13.00 -6.69
N SER A 244 9.38 -14.28 -6.81
CA SER A 244 8.63 -14.82 -7.94
C SER A 244 7.11 -14.61 -7.83
N PHE A 245 6.58 -14.31 -6.64
CA PHE A 245 5.14 -14.11 -6.44
C PHE A 245 4.62 -12.94 -7.27
N ASP A 246 3.67 -13.22 -8.13
CA ASP A 246 3.09 -12.29 -9.10
C ASP A 246 4.12 -11.45 -9.86
N CYS A 247 5.25 -12.06 -10.21
CA CYS A 247 6.40 -11.43 -10.84
C CYS A 247 6.88 -10.17 -10.11
N SER A 248 6.91 -10.23 -8.76
CA SER A 248 7.42 -9.14 -7.91
C SER A 248 6.64 -7.83 -7.99
N THR A 249 5.33 -7.88 -8.22
CA THR A 249 4.50 -6.68 -8.32
C THR A 249 3.98 -6.15 -6.97
N ILE A 250 4.44 -6.69 -5.84
CA ILE A 250 4.21 -6.13 -4.49
C ILE A 250 5.43 -5.29 -4.08
N CYS A 251 5.21 -4.05 -3.67
CA CYS A 251 6.28 -3.10 -3.31
C CYS A 251 7.13 -3.51 -2.09
N ALA A 252 6.62 -4.42 -1.24
CA ALA A 252 7.38 -4.99 -0.11
C ALA A 252 8.26 -6.19 -0.51
N THR A 253 8.31 -6.56 -1.79
CA THR A 253 9.14 -7.66 -2.29
C THR A 253 10.62 -7.30 -2.24
N GLU A 254 11.45 -8.26 -1.88
CA GLU A 254 12.90 -8.14 -1.79
C GLU A 254 13.52 -7.64 -3.11
N GLN A 255 14.43 -6.69 -3.03
CA GLN A 255 15.12 -6.10 -4.19
C GLN A 255 16.59 -6.51 -4.28
N ALA A 256 17.21 -6.75 -3.13
CA ALA A 256 18.52 -7.40 -3.06
C ALA A 256 18.64 -8.24 -1.79
N VAL A 257 19.37 -9.34 -1.91
CA VAL A 257 19.85 -10.14 -0.78
C VAL A 257 21.19 -9.57 -0.36
N ILE A 258 21.35 -9.38 0.95
CA ILE A 258 22.60 -9.03 1.60
C ILE A 258 22.98 -10.25 2.45
N ALA A 259 23.91 -11.06 1.96
CA ALA A 259 24.27 -12.33 2.58
C ALA A 259 25.50 -12.17 3.47
N ASP A 260 25.46 -12.73 4.68
CA ASP A 260 26.64 -12.83 5.54
C ASP A 260 27.66 -13.80 4.91
N ALA A 261 28.93 -13.42 4.84
CA ALA A 261 29.97 -14.10 4.10
C ALA A 261 30.11 -15.61 4.42
N PRO A 262 30.03 -16.06 5.69
CA PRO A 262 30.20 -17.49 6.00
C PRO A 262 29.12 -18.39 5.40
N ILE A 263 27.97 -17.82 5.01
CA ILE A 263 26.84 -18.61 4.51
C ILE A 263 26.52 -18.31 3.03
N ALA A 264 27.20 -17.34 2.42
CA ALA A 264 26.83 -16.80 1.11
C ALA A 264 26.78 -17.88 0.01
N GLU A 265 27.79 -18.72 -0.11
CA GLU A 265 27.85 -19.78 -1.12
C GLU A 265 26.76 -20.84 -0.90
N ARG A 266 26.51 -21.21 0.35
CA ARG A 266 25.44 -22.15 0.68
C ARG A 266 24.06 -21.54 0.40
N LEU A 267 23.85 -20.28 0.73
CA LEU A 267 22.61 -19.56 0.42
C LEU A 267 22.37 -19.49 -1.09
N LYS A 268 23.42 -19.20 -1.87
CA LYS A 268 23.38 -19.19 -3.32
C LYS A 268 22.95 -20.54 -3.90
N ALA A 269 23.57 -21.64 -3.44
CA ALA A 269 23.24 -22.98 -3.86
C ALA A 269 21.76 -23.34 -3.53
N GLU A 270 21.29 -23.02 -2.33
CA GLU A 270 19.89 -23.25 -1.93
C GLU A 270 18.92 -22.40 -2.76
N MET A 271 19.23 -21.14 -3.04
CA MET A 271 18.39 -20.30 -3.92
C MET A 271 18.33 -20.87 -5.35
N GLN A 272 19.44 -21.38 -5.89
CA GLN A 272 19.48 -22.05 -7.19
C GLN A 272 18.60 -23.31 -7.21
N ALA A 273 18.63 -24.10 -6.14
CA ALA A 273 17.77 -25.28 -5.99
C ALA A 273 16.27 -24.92 -5.99
N HIS A 274 15.93 -23.68 -5.62
CA HIS A 274 14.55 -23.14 -5.66
C HIS A 274 14.21 -22.36 -6.94
N GLY A 275 15.09 -22.33 -7.96
CA GLY A 275 14.84 -21.73 -9.26
C GLY A 275 15.42 -20.32 -9.45
N ALA A 276 16.39 -19.93 -8.65
CA ALA A 276 17.17 -18.72 -8.90
C ALA A 276 18.23 -18.98 -10.00
N HIS A 277 18.20 -18.22 -11.07
CA HIS A 277 19.17 -18.27 -12.15
C HIS A 277 20.15 -17.08 -12.02
N TRP A 278 21.43 -17.40 -11.78
CA TRP A 278 22.50 -16.40 -11.68
C TRP A 278 22.95 -15.94 -13.05
N LEU A 279 22.94 -14.64 -13.24
CA LEU A 279 23.48 -14.01 -14.46
C LEU A 279 25.02 -13.90 -14.37
N THR A 280 25.69 -14.06 -15.50
CA THR A 280 27.09 -13.64 -15.62
C THR A 280 27.19 -12.10 -15.49
N LYS A 281 28.39 -11.58 -15.30
CA LYS A 281 28.60 -10.12 -15.23
C LYS A 281 28.16 -9.44 -16.54
N GLU A 282 28.49 -10.03 -17.69
CA GLU A 282 28.14 -9.51 -19.02
C GLU A 282 26.59 -9.49 -19.21
N GLU A 283 25.90 -10.54 -18.77
CA GLU A 283 24.45 -10.61 -18.82
C GLU A 283 23.80 -9.59 -17.88
N ALA A 284 24.33 -9.42 -16.66
CA ALA A 284 23.87 -8.43 -15.70
C ALA A 284 24.05 -6.99 -16.22
N ASP A 285 25.22 -6.68 -16.81
CA ASP A 285 25.49 -5.38 -17.40
C ASP A 285 24.56 -5.10 -18.61
N LYS A 286 24.32 -6.10 -19.45
CA LYS A 286 23.37 -6.02 -20.55
C LYS A 286 21.95 -5.79 -20.06
N LEU A 287 21.50 -6.52 -19.03
CA LEU A 287 20.20 -6.33 -18.39
C LEU A 287 20.07 -4.92 -17.81
N ALA A 288 21.08 -4.44 -17.08
CA ALA A 288 21.11 -3.12 -16.48
C ALA A 288 20.94 -1.99 -17.51
N SER A 289 21.60 -2.12 -18.68
CA SER A 289 21.55 -1.12 -19.75
C SER A 289 20.16 -0.96 -20.38
N VAL A 290 19.31 -1.98 -20.33
CA VAL A 290 17.97 -2.00 -20.93
C VAL A 290 16.87 -1.76 -19.90
N MET A 291 17.11 -2.14 -18.63
CA MET A 291 16.06 -2.16 -17.61
C MET A 291 15.62 -0.78 -17.13
N PHE A 292 16.51 0.19 -17.16
CA PHE A 292 16.24 1.53 -16.61
C PHE A 292 16.37 2.62 -17.66
N ARG A 293 15.49 3.61 -17.58
CA ARG A 293 15.61 4.86 -18.36
C ARG A 293 16.71 5.75 -17.77
N PRO A 294 17.21 6.77 -18.51
CA PRO A 294 18.22 7.71 -18.01
C PRO A 294 17.84 8.41 -16.69
N ASN A 295 16.54 8.61 -16.45
CA ASN A 295 16.02 9.17 -15.19
C ASN A 295 15.94 8.16 -14.03
N GLY A 296 16.42 6.93 -14.22
CA GLY A 296 16.43 5.86 -13.23
C GLY A 296 15.10 5.12 -13.03
N LEU A 297 14.05 5.48 -13.76
CA LEU A 297 12.79 4.74 -13.72
C LEU A 297 12.89 3.45 -14.52
N MET A 298 12.29 2.38 -14.00
CA MET A 298 12.22 1.10 -14.70
C MET A 298 11.44 1.23 -16.01
N VAL A 299 11.89 0.53 -17.06
CA VAL A 299 11.18 0.44 -18.33
C VAL A 299 9.88 -0.31 -18.12
N ALA A 300 8.75 0.33 -18.46
CA ALA A 300 7.40 -0.18 -18.13
C ALA A 300 7.11 -1.58 -18.74
N SER A 301 7.64 -1.90 -19.90
CA SER A 301 7.43 -3.20 -20.55
C SER A 301 8.12 -4.37 -19.83
N LEU A 302 9.04 -4.11 -18.89
CA LEU A 302 9.72 -5.12 -18.08
C LEU A 302 9.11 -5.26 -16.68
N VAL A 303 8.15 -4.43 -16.31
CA VAL A 303 7.45 -4.54 -15.01
C VAL A 303 6.56 -5.77 -14.99
N GLY A 304 6.59 -6.51 -13.90
CA GLY A 304 5.72 -7.67 -13.68
C GLY A 304 5.92 -8.82 -14.65
N ARG A 305 7.13 -9.00 -15.18
CA ARG A 305 7.45 -10.01 -16.22
C ARG A 305 8.19 -11.21 -15.63
N THR A 306 8.02 -12.35 -16.31
CA THR A 306 8.73 -13.59 -15.99
C THR A 306 10.21 -13.50 -16.38
N PRO A 307 11.09 -14.33 -15.77
CA PRO A 307 12.50 -14.39 -16.15
C PRO A 307 12.72 -14.67 -17.63
N GLN A 308 11.91 -15.57 -18.21
CA GLN A 308 11.99 -15.97 -19.64
C GLN A 308 11.67 -14.79 -20.55
N TYR A 309 10.59 -14.05 -20.26
CA TYR A 309 10.26 -12.83 -21.01
C TYR A 309 11.38 -11.77 -20.96
N ILE A 310 11.97 -11.58 -19.77
CA ILE A 310 13.08 -10.64 -19.60
C ILE A 310 14.28 -11.11 -20.43
N GLY A 311 14.63 -12.39 -20.33
CA GLY A 311 15.73 -12.98 -21.08
C GLY A 311 15.55 -12.81 -22.60
N GLU A 312 14.36 -13.09 -23.12
CA GLU A 312 14.01 -12.86 -24.53
C GLU A 312 14.22 -11.41 -24.96
N LYS A 313 13.68 -10.45 -24.18
CA LYS A 313 13.76 -9.02 -24.49
C LYS A 313 15.17 -8.42 -24.42
N VAL A 314 16.00 -8.99 -23.55
CA VAL A 314 17.39 -8.54 -23.35
C VAL A 314 18.36 -9.38 -24.21
N GLY A 315 17.93 -10.54 -24.73
CA GLY A 315 18.79 -11.47 -25.46
C GLY A 315 19.78 -12.18 -24.55
N ILE A 316 19.27 -12.71 -23.41
CA ILE A 316 19.99 -13.53 -22.43
C ILE A 316 19.29 -14.90 -22.39
N PRO A 317 20.06 -16.03 -22.46
CA PRO A 317 19.48 -17.35 -22.31
C PRO A 317 18.99 -17.58 -20.88
N VAL A 318 17.71 -17.93 -20.72
CA VAL A 318 17.10 -18.18 -19.40
C VAL A 318 16.43 -19.55 -19.44
N PRO A 319 16.77 -20.46 -18.53
CA PRO A 319 16.14 -21.78 -18.43
C PRO A 319 14.63 -21.66 -18.13
N GLU A 320 13.84 -22.59 -18.65
CA GLU A 320 12.39 -22.71 -18.36
C GLU A 320 12.11 -22.87 -16.86
N SER A 321 13.01 -23.53 -16.13
CA SER A 321 12.89 -23.73 -14.67
C SER A 321 13.21 -22.49 -13.83
N ALA A 322 13.76 -21.43 -14.44
CA ALA A 322 14.08 -20.21 -13.73
C ALA A 322 12.82 -19.48 -13.25
N ARG A 323 12.78 -19.20 -11.97
CA ARG A 323 11.70 -18.42 -11.31
C ARG A 323 12.09 -16.96 -11.11
N ILE A 324 13.38 -16.70 -10.91
CA ILE A 324 13.96 -15.36 -10.78
C ILE A 324 15.34 -15.31 -11.41
N LEU A 325 15.76 -14.13 -11.85
CA LEU A 325 17.13 -13.81 -12.25
C LEU A 325 17.85 -13.15 -11.10
N VAL A 326 19.11 -13.52 -10.85
CA VAL A 326 19.93 -12.94 -9.79
C VAL A 326 21.20 -12.36 -10.37
N ALA A 327 21.52 -11.11 -9.99
CA ALA A 327 22.75 -10.43 -10.37
C ALA A 327 23.59 -10.10 -9.14
N ASP A 328 24.87 -10.42 -9.15
CA ASP A 328 25.81 -9.98 -8.12
C ASP A 328 25.98 -8.45 -8.19
N LEU A 329 25.89 -7.77 -7.03
CA LEU A 329 26.00 -6.32 -6.90
C LEU A 329 27.38 -5.95 -6.35
N GLU A 330 28.13 -5.13 -7.10
CA GLU A 330 29.40 -4.57 -6.65
C GLU A 330 29.24 -3.34 -5.74
N GLY A 331 28.02 -2.78 -5.68
CA GLY A 331 27.68 -1.61 -4.87
C GLY A 331 26.23 -1.19 -4.97
N ILE A 332 25.91 -0.07 -4.33
CA ILE A 332 24.57 0.51 -4.28
C ILE A 332 24.64 1.92 -4.85
N GLY A 333 23.60 2.34 -5.56
CA GLY A 333 23.50 3.72 -6.07
C GLY A 333 23.42 3.83 -7.58
N PRO A 334 23.51 5.06 -8.13
CA PRO A 334 23.29 5.31 -9.56
C PRO A 334 24.24 4.58 -10.52
N LYS A 335 25.45 4.26 -10.07
CA LYS A 335 26.44 3.49 -10.86
C LYS A 335 26.14 1.98 -10.87
N HIS A 336 25.26 1.52 -9.98
CA HIS A 336 24.86 0.14 -9.83
C HIS A 336 23.33 0.03 -9.98
N PRO A 337 22.77 0.23 -11.19
CA PRO A 337 21.35 0.40 -11.40
C PRO A 337 20.50 -0.80 -10.94
N LEU A 338 21.06 -2.03 -10.94
CA LEU A 338 20.38 -3.21 -10.42
C LEU A 338 20.21 -3.21 -8.87
N SER A 339 20.77 -2.23 -8.17
CA SER A 339 20.49 -2.01 -6.73
C SER A 339 19.19 -1.21 -6.48
N ARG A 340 18.50 -0.73 -7.52
CA ARG A 340 17.20 -0.05 -7.42
C ARG A 340 16.05 -1.03 -7.26
N GLU A 341 14.87 -0.47 -6.93
CA GLU A 341 13.61 -1.21 -7.01
C GLU A 341 13.38 -1.75 -8.44
N LYS A 342 13.09 -3.02 -8.50
CA LYS A 342 12.76 -3.77 -9.72
C LYS A 342 11.47 -4.53 -9.49
N LEU A 343 10.34 -3.95 -9.91
CA LEU A 343 9.02 -4.60 -9.85
C LEU A 343 8.92 -5.70 -10.92
N THR A 344 9.86 -6.63 -10.89
CA THR A 344 9.97 -7.78 -11.79
C THR A 344 10.84 -8.87 -11.15
N THR A 345 10.96 -10.01 -11.81
CA THR A 345 11.65 -11.20 -11.30
C THR A 345 13.20 -11.10 -11.34
N VAL A 346 13.75 -9.93 -11.05
CA VAL A 346 15.20 -9.69 -10.97
C VAL A 346 15.57 -9.26 -9.57
N LEU A 347 16.54 -9.95 -8.97
CA LEU A 347 17.02 -9.78 -7.61
C LEU A 347 18.52 -9.44 -7.61
N GLY A 348 18.94 -8.49 -6.81
CA GLY A 348 20.36 -8.26 -6.53
C GLY A 348 20.89 -9.22 -5.47
N PHE A 349 22.19 -9.47 -5.46
CA PHE A 349 22.86 -10.25 -4.42
C PHE A 349 24.20 -9.61 -4.07
N MET A 350 24.49 -9.45 -2.78
CA MET A 350 25.79 -8.97 -2.30
C MET A 350 26.21 -9.71 -1.03
N VAL A 351 27.51 -9.73 -0.77
CA VAL A 351 28.11 -10.39 0.39
C VAL A 351 28.71 -9.34 1.32
N VAL A 352 28.52 -9.53 2.64
CA VAL A 352 29.01 -8.63 3.69
C VAL A 352 29.65 -9.47 4.83
N ASP A 353 30.48 -8.82 5.65
CA ASP A 353 31.05 -9.49 6.83
C ASP A 353 30.30 -9.07 8.11
N GLY A 354 29.28 -9.86 8.41
CA GLY A 354 28.49 -9.75 9.63
C GLY A 354 27.32 -8.76 9.53
N TRP A 355 26.48 -8.78 10.56
CA TRP A 355 25.23 -8.05 10.57
C TRP A 355 25.41 -6.51 10.63
N ARG A 356 26.53 -6.01 11.19
CA ARG A 356 26.78 -4.56 11.23
C ARG A 356 26.98 -3.98 9.84
N GLU A 357 27.84 -4.61 9.03
CA GLU A 357 27.97 -4.19 7.63
C GLU A 357 26.67 -4.43 6.86
N GLY A 358 25.98 -5.55 7.09
CA GLY A 358 24.66 -5.83 6.54
C GLY A 358 23.64 -4.74 6.88
N CYS A 359 23.72 -4.19 8.09
CA CYS A 359 22.94 -3.07 8.55
C CYS A 359 23.20 -1.81 7.73
N GLU A 360 24.47 -1.45 7.53
CA GLU A 360 24.89 -0.28 6.76
C GLU A 360 24.44 -0.37 5.29
N ARG A 361 24.64 -1.53 4.65
CA ARG A 361 24.19 -1.77 3.27
C ARG A 361 22.67 -1.70 3.13
N ALA A 362 21.93 -2.22 4.11
CA ALA A 362 20.47 -2.12 4.13
C ALA A 362 20.01 -0.66 4.23
N ILE A 363 20.65 0.16 5.08
CA ILE A 363 20.36 1.60 5.17
C ILE A 363 20.67 2.30 3.83
N GLU A 364 21.80 1.98 3.23
CA GLU A 364 22.20 2.57 1.93
C GLU A 364 21.19 2.24 0.83
N MET A 365 20.70 1.00 0.76
CA MET A 365 19.66 0.62 -0.18
C MET A 365 18.33 1.35 0.06
N LEU A 366 17.90 1.44 1.33
CA LEU A 366 16.67 2.16 1.66
C LEU A 366 16.75 3.62 1.25
N LYS A 367 17.84 4.31 1.58
CA LYS A 367 18.09 5.72 1.18
C LYS A 367 18.17 5.92 -0.33
N PHE A 368 18.55 4.89 -1.08
CA PHE A 368 18.61 4.97 -2.53
C PHE A 368 17.24 4.94 -3.22
N GLY A 369 16.16 4.55 -2.54
CA GLY A 369 14.82 4.60 -3.14
C GLY A 369 13.72 3.85 -2.40
N GLY A 370 13.91 3.59 -1.11
CA GLY A 370 12.93 2.83 -0.32
C GLY A 370 12.77 3.35 1.11
N ASP A 371 13.14 4.59 1.38
CA ASP A 371 13.07 5.18 2.71
C ASP A 371 11.68 4.99 3.34
N GLY A 372 11.67 4.48 4.56
CA GLY A 372 10.47 4.24 5.35
C GLY A 372 9.67 2.99 4.96
N HIS A 373 9.96 2.31 3.83
CA HIS A 373 9.09 1.26 3.35
C HIS A 373 9.21 -0.05 4.15
N SER A 374 10.12 -0.92 3.83
CA SER A 374 10.26 -2.24 4.48
C SER A 374 11.70 -2.74 4.40
N VAL A 375 12.07 -3.62 5.34
CA VAL A 375 13.31 -4.40 5.33
C VAL A 375 12.99 -5.83 5.76
N SER A 376 13.67 -6.82 5.15
CA SER A 376 13.59 -8.22 5.57
C SER A 376 14.89 -8.64 6.25
N ILE A 377 14.78 -9.47 7.28
CA ILE A 377 15.91 -10.10 7.96
C ILE A 377 15.61 -11.59 8.21
N HIS A 378 16.51 -12.45 7.79
CA HIS A 378 16.50 -13.87 8.16
C HIS A 378 17.61 -14.11 9.14
N SER A 379 17.28 -14.31 10.40
CA SER A 379 18.22 -14.48 11.52
C SER A 379 17.58 -15.24 12.68
N ARG A 380 18.40 -15.79 13.56
CA ARG A 380 18.04 -16.28 14.89
C ARG A 380 18.77 -15.52 16.00
N ASP A 381 19.55 -14.52 15.60
CA ASP A 381 20.22 -13.61 16.52
C ASP A 381 19.27 -12.44 16.87
N GLU A 382 18.78 -12.46 18.11
CA GLU A 382 17.84 -11.44 18.60
C GLU A 382 18.49 -10.04 18.68
N GLU A 383 19.82 -9.95 18.91
CA GLU A 383 20.53 -8.67 18.90
C GLU A 383 20.51 -8.05 17.51
N ALA A 384 20.84 -8.85 16.48
CA ALA A 384 20.80 -8.41 15.09
C ALA A 384 19.37 -8.03 14.65
N ILE A 385 18.36 -8.82 15.02
CA ILE A 385 16.95 -8.55 14.71
C ILE A 385 16.51 -7.22 15.34
N LEU A 386 16.83 -7.02 16.61
CA LEU A 386 16.46 -5.79 17.33
C LEU A 386 17.19 -4.55 16.79
N ALA A 387 18.49 -4.68 16.46
CA ALA A 387 19.26 -3.61 15.84
C ALA A 387 18.66 -3.20 14.48
N PHE A 388 18.26 -4.17 13.66
CA PHE A 388 17.52 -3.88 12.42
C PHE A 388 16.21 -3.14 12.69
N GLY A 389 15.49 -3.49 13.76
CA GLY A 389 14.26 -2.80 14.16
C GLY A 389 14.47 -1.36 14.61
N ILE A 390 15.56 -1.09 15.33
CA ILE A 390 15.84 0.24 15.91
C ILE A 390 16.51 1.17 14.90
N GLU A 391 17.48 0.68 14.13
CA GLU A 391 18.38 1.52 13.35
C GLU A 391 17.91 1.78 11.91
N LYS A 392 17.05 0.91 11.35
CA LYS A 392 16.64 1.06 9.95
C LYS A 392 15.59 2.15 9.76
N PRO A 393 15.74 3.01 8.74
CA PRO A 393 14.71 3.94 8.32
C PRO A 393 13.61 3.19 7.54
N ALA A 394 12.99 2.19 8.18
CA ALA A 394 11.90 1.38 7.62
C ALA A 394 10.87 1.08 8.71
N PHE A 395 9.59 1.18 8.37
CA PHE A 395 8.50 0.98 9.33
C PHE A 395 7.99 -0.47 9.41
N ARG A 396 8.48 -1.34 8.54
CA ARG A 396 8.22 -2.79 8.54
C ARG A 396 9.54 -3.54 8.51
N VAL A 397 9.86 -4.21 9.62
CA VAL A 397 10.98 -5.14 9.71
C VAL A 397 10.40 -6.55 9.71
N LEU A 398 10.65 -7.30 8.64
CA LEU A 398 10.03 -8.59 8.37
C LEU A 398 11.03 -9.71 8.71
N VAL A 399 10.72 -10.47 9.75
CA VAL A 399 11.64 -11.46 10.32
C VAL A 399 11.25 -12.86 9.88
N ASN A 400 12.17 -13.58 9.22
CA ASN A 400 12.02 -14.99 8.84
C ASN A 400 10.75 -15.32 8.04
N THR A 401 10.31 -14.41 7.16
CA THR A 401 9.10 -14.51 6.35
C THR A 401 9.34 -13.97 4.94
N TRP A 402 8.39 -14.17 4.03
CA TRP A 402 8.39 -13.52 2.71
C TRP A 402 8.26 -12.00 2.84
N GLY A 403 9.08 -11.25 2.16
CA GLY A 403 8.97 -9.79 2.13
C GLY A 403 7.65 -9.33 1.54
N SER A 404 7.24 -9.91 0.41
CA SER A 404 5.99 -9.58 -0.28
C SER A 404 4.75 -9.83 0.59
N LEU A 405 4.52 -11.09 0.99
CA LEU A 405 3.32 -11.50 1.74
C LEU A 405 3.39 -11.09 3.22
N GLY A 406 4.59 -11.03 3.79
CA GLY A 406 4.79 -10.56 5.17
C GLY A 406 4.50 -9.07 5.31
N GLY A 407 4.96 -8.26 4.36
CA GLY A 407 4.75 -6.82 4.37
C GLY A 407 3.29 -6.39 4.27
N VAL A 408 2.49 -7.11 3.48
CA VAL A 408 1.06 -6.84 3.37
C VAL A 408 0.24 -7.41 4.54
N GLY A 409 0.86 -8.18 5.46
CA GLY A 409 0.19 -8.75 6.62
C GLY A 409 -0.47 -10.11 6.37
N PHE A 410 -0.10 -10.82 5.29
CA PHE A 410 -0.64 -12.15 5.02
C PHE A 410 0.03 -13.25 5.87
N THR A 411 1.35 -13.15 6.07
CA THR A 411 2.15 -14.15 6.81
C THR A 411 2.70 -13.62 8.13
N THR A 412 2.31 -12.42 8.53
CA THR A 412 2.71 -11.77 9.79
C THR A 412 1.48 -11.25 10.53
N GLY A 413 1.69 -10.81 11.77
CA GLY A 413 0.64 -10.13 12.56
C GLY A 413 0.43 -8.64 12.19
N LEU A 414 1.04 -8.14 11.12
CA LEU A 414 0.75 -6.81 10.60
C LEU A 414 -0.68 -6.73 10.07
N ALA A 415 -1.28 -5.56 10.17
CA ALA A 415 -2.61 -5.33 9.63
C ALA A 415 -2.66 -5.62 8.11
N PRO A 416 -3.64 -6.41 7.61
CA PRO A 416 -3.77 -6.68 6.19
C PRO A 416 -4.00 -5.40 5.39
N SER A 417 -3.13 -5.13 4.41
CA SER A 417 -3.20 -3.90 3.63
C SER A 417 -2.51 -4.03 2.28
N LEU A 418 -3.06 -3.35 1.28
CA LEU A 418 -2.43 -3.11 -0.02
C LEU A 418 -1.92 -1.66 -0.18
N THR A 419 -1.77 -0.95 0.95
CA THR A 419 -1.23 0.42 1.00
C THR A 419 -0.29 0.52 2.19
N LEU A 420 1.02 0.46 1.93
CA LEU A 420 2.08 0.34 2.93
C LEU A 420 2.80 1.68 3.10
N ALA A 421 2.29 2.53 3.98
CA ALA A 421 2.80 3.90 4.14
C ALA A 421 4.23 3.92 4.70
N PRO A 422 5.13 4.76 4.13
CA PRO A 422 6.55 4.77 4.48
C PRO A 422 6.92 5.77 5.59
N GLY A 423 5.96 6.34 6.30
CA GLY A 423 6.23 7.32 7.36
C GLY A 423 6.83 8.64 6.88
N GLY A 424 7.15 9.52 7.81
CA GLY A 424 7.72 10.83 7.51
C GLY A 424 9.04 10.78 6.75
N VAL A 425 9.86 9.76 7.01
CA VAL A 425 11.12 9.52 6.30
C VAL A 425 10.88 9.28 4.80
N GLY A 426 9.83 8.52 4.47
CA GLY A 426 9.42 8.25 3.08
C GLY A 426 8.41 9.27 2.51
N GLY A 427 8.18 10.38 3.22
CA GLY A 427 7.30 11.47 2.77
C GLY A 427 5.81 11.22 2.97
N ALA A 428 5.40 10.31 3.87
CA ALA A 428 4.02 10.05 4.22
C ALA A 428 3.72 10.46 5.67
N ALA A 429 2.45 10.76 5.96
CA ALA A 429 2.03 11.18 7.30
C ALA A 429 2.13 10.08 8.37
N VAL A 430 2.07 8.80 7.95
CA VAL A 430 2.10 7.63 8.84
C VAL A 430 3.02 6.55 8.28
N GLY A 431 3.54 5.68 9.17
CA GLY A 431 4.39 4.54 8.82
C GLY A 431 3.67 3.18 8.82
N ASP A 432 2.35 3.20 8.90
CA ASP A 432 1.53 2.00 9.09
C ASP A 432 1.17 1.29 7.77
N ASN A 433 0.77 0.05 7.91
CA ASN A 433 -0.14 -0.57 6.95
C ASN A 433 -1.46 0.19 7.04
N ILE A 434 -1.89 0.82 5.95
CA ILE A 434 -3.14 1.60 5.95
C ILE A 434 -4.33 0.66 6.15
N THR A 435 -5.18 1.00 7.11
CA THR A 435 -6.37 0.22 7.47
C THR A 435 -7.55 1.14 7.76
N LEU A 436 -8.61 0.55 8.25
CA LEU A 436 -9.84 1.21 8.70
C LEU A 436 -9.59 2.42 9.61
N LYS A 437 -8.64 2.33 10.57
CA LYS A 437 -8.32 3.41 11.51
C LYS A 437 -7.84 4.71 10.83
N HIS A 438 -7.32 4.61 9.62
CA HIS A 438 -6.78 5.77 8.88
C HIS A 438 -7.85 6.51 8.05
N VAL A 439 -9.01 5.89 7.88
CA VAL A 439 -10.15 6.44 7.12
C VAL A 439 -11.37 6.65 8.00
N LEU A 440 -11.18 6.61 9.32
CA LEU A 440 -12.20 6.87 10.33
C LEU A 440 -11.78 8.06 11.19
N ASN A 441 -12.65 9.04 11.31
CA ASN A 441 -12.51 10.11 12.28
C ASN A 441 -13.16 9.72 13.61
N VAL A 442 -12.59 10.23 14.71
CA VAL A 442 -13.16 10.06 16.04
C VAL A 442 -13.55 11.44 16.60
N LYS A 443 -14.83 11.66 16.80
CA LYS A 443 -15.35 12.82 17.55
C LYS A 443 -15.30 12.52 19.03
N ARG A 444 -15.03 13.52 19.85
CA ARG A 444 -14.97 13.39 21.30
C ARG A 444 -15.97 14.31 21.97
N VAL A 445 -16.82 13.73 22.83
CA VAL A 445 -17.63 14.46 23.81
C VAL A 445 -16.84 14.44 25.11
N ALA A 446 -16.35 15.60 25.52
CA ALA A 446 -15.50 15.74 26.71
C ALA A 446 -16.27 16.55 27.78
N TYR A 447 -16.40 15.96 28.97
CA TYR A 447 -17.06 16.60 30.10
C TYR A 447 -16.04 17.28 31.02
N HIS A 448 -16.49 18.22 31.84
CA HIS A 448 -15.67 18.87 32.86
C HIS A 448 -15.01 17.83 33.78
N LEU A 449 -13.69 17.90 33.90
CA LEU A 449 -12.89 16.95 34.67
C LEU A 449 -12.26 17.57 35.91
N ARG A 450 -11.77 18.80 35.79
CA ARG A 450 -11.03 19.51 36.88
C ARG A 450 -11.20 21.01 36.77
N GLU A 451 -11.15 21.68 37.96
CA GLU A 451 -11.08 23.13 38.03
C GLU A 451 -9.74 23.66 37.51
N ALA A 452 -9.72 24.90 37.07
CA ALA A 452 -8.51 25.61 36.63
C ALA A 452 -8.30 26.86 37.52
N PRO A 453 -7.89 26.67 38.79
CA PRO A 453 -7.78 27.76 39.75
C PRO A 453 -6.76 28.83 39.31
N GLU A 454 -5.76 28.47 38.53
CA GLU A 454 -4.79 29.40 37.94
C GLU A 454 -5.46 30.41 37.02
N VAL A 455 -6.43 29.96 36.21
CA VAL A 455 -7.20 30.83 35.30
C VAL A 455 -8.17 31.72 36.07
N ALA A 456 -8.75 31.23 37.15
CA ALA A 456 -9.60 32.03 38.02
C ALA A 456 -8.83 33.20 38.66
N LYS A 457 -7.57 33.02 39.04
CA LYS A 457 -6.69 34.06 39.56
C LYS A 457 -6.36 35.14 38.53
N LEU A 458 -6.30 34.82 37.24
CA LEU A 458 -6.05 35.80 36.18
C LEU A 458 -7.22 36.77 35.98
N ARG A 459 -8.46 36.37 36.32
CA ARG A 459 -9.65 37.22 36.24
C ARG A 459 -9.66 38.31 37.33
N GLY A 460 -8.99 38.08 38.47
CA GLY A 460 -8.88 39.09 39.54
C GLY A 460 -7.92 40.24 39.26
N GLY A 461 -7.13 40.17 38.16
CA GLY A 461 -6.17 41.21 37.76
C GLY A 461 -6.63 42.14 36.63
N VAL A 462 -7.77 41.91 36.04
CA VAL A 462 -8.35 42.77 34.98
C VAL A 462 -9.59 43.46 35.52
N GLY A 463 -9.34 44.61 36.11
CA GLY A 463 -10.22 45.75 36.36
C GLY A 463 -11.68 45.53 36.72
N GLY A 464 -11.99 45.93 37.93
CA GLY A 464 -13.06 46.79 38.33
C GLY A 464 -14.49 46.45 37.90
N ASP A 465 -15.31 46.21 38.95
CA ASP A 465 -16.73 46.51 38.98
C ASP A 465 -17.63 46.03 37.84
N ALA A 466 -18.21 44.87 38.03
CA ALA A 466 -19.58 44.65 37.58
C ALA A 466 -20.27 43.76 38.62
N SER A 467 -20.88 44.36 39.58
CA SER A 467 -21.91 43.74 40.43
C SER A 467 -23.09 43.30 39.53
N THR A 468 -23.13 42.01 39.20
CA THR A 468 -24.33 41.39 38.66
C THR A 468 -24.99 40.61 39.80
N PRO A 469 -26.25 40.94 40.17
CA PRO A 469 -26.97 40.22 41.24
C PRO A 469 -27.27 38.80 40.78
N ALA A 470 -27.13 37.86 41.71
CA ALA A 470 -27.54 36.45 41.53
C ALA A 470 -29.04 36.38 41.22
N PRO A 471 -29.49 35.47 40.31
CA PRO A 471 -30.90 35.20 40.21
C PRO A 471 -31.38 34.45 41.42
N ALA A 472 -32.49 34.94 42.00
CA ALA A 472 -33.19 34.37 43.11
C ALA A 472 -33.84 33.02 42.72
N SER A 473 -33.71 32.06 43.64
CA SER A 473 -34.41 30.79 43.87
C SER A 473 -35.29 30.23 42.73
#